data_39a8e213867df55b9b293b71ea64e39e
#
_entry.id   39a8e213867df55b9b293b71ea64e39e
#
_cell.length_a   1.000
_cell.length_b   1.000
_cell.length_c   1.000
_cell.angle_alpha   90.00
_cell.angle_beta   90.00
_cell.angle_gamma   90.00
#
_symmetry.space_group_name_H-M   'P 1'
#
loop_
_entity.id
_entity.type
_entity.pdbx_description
1 polymer ?
#
loop_
_entity_poly.entity_id
_entity_poly.type
_entity_poly.pdbx_seq_one_letter_code
_entity_poly.pdbx_strand_id
1 'polypeptide(L)'
;MSDYSVKIKRSDDLKKRVFISICLNGKRTKEYTGLKIGLDIKPNYATSVYERDKQLQVLEYEFRKAIDIGNYPPTSEINHTFVEEEVSIRKAFQSALNQKLISNLNIRYKQNLTKVHSAFISYLGEENLDNPISTLKVQEVQNFLNQFQSSNTYYMDKRRDLGVLLSKINNLYDLNINLIKKTERRKPKSVLHQTYDEKQIHLVLNYLKKAHENLYLCCLLSYGCFLRPHIEVRKLKGRHFKNDFSEIHLSGEENKSGRVRVTPIPKYVKEAIIERARKLLPNQNLFTGTADYFNENYFSKAWSRQAKKMRELGLLSENQTIYSFRHTAAINVYKKTKDLHILQQLLGHSDMIVTLKYLRGLGVHNADELKHVMPEL
;
A
#
# COMPACT_ATOMS: atom_id res chain seq x y z
N MET A 1 -30.75 6.39 -49.51
CA MET A 1 -30.74 6.03 -48.06
C MET A 1 -29.45 5.31 -47.78
N SER A 2 -28.61 5.81 -46.86
CA SER A 2 -27.40 5.14 -46.49
C SER A 2 -27.73 3.84 -45.77
N ASP A 3 -27.16 2.72 -46.23
CA ASP A 3 -27.37 1.42 -45.59
C ASP A 3 -26.56 1.39 -44.25
N TYR A 4 -27.31 1.43 -43.13
CA TYR A 4 -26.70 1.40 -41.80
C TYR A 4 -27.42 0.44 -40.84
N SER A 5 -26.67 -0.04 -39.84
CA SER A 5 -27.22 -0.76 -38.72
C SER A 5 -26.64 -0.30 -37.41
N VAL A 6 -27.48 -0.14 -36.39
CA VAL A 6 -27.07 0.17 -35.00
C VAL A 6 -27.56 -0.96 -34.10
N LYS A 7 -26.66 -1.57 -33.33
CA LYS A 7 -26.97 -2.71 -32.48
C LYS A 7 -26.35 -2.53 -31.09
N ILE A 8 -27.11 -2.81 -30.04
CA ILE A 8 -26.58 -2.82 -28.66
C ILE A 8 -25.84 -4.12 -28.40
N LYS A 9 -24.64 -4.04 -27.80
CA LYS A 9 -23.96 -5.17 -27.21
C LYS A 9 -24.09 -5.09 -25.69
N ARG A 10 -24.95 -5.93 -25.10
CA ARG A 10 -25.25 -5.99 -23.66
C ARG A 10 -24.39 -7.01 -22.92
N SER A 11 -24.38 -6.90 -21.61
CA SER A 11 -23.84 -7.89 -20.68
C SER A 11 -24.51 -7.71 -19.31
N ASP A 12 -24.85 -8.77 -18.61
CA ASP A 12 -25.38 -8.71 -17.24
C ASP A 12 -24.27 -8.53 -16.18
N ASP A 13 -23.01 -8.68 -16.59
CA ASP A 13 -21.84 -8.46 -15.72
C ASP A 13 -21.38 -7.00 -15.83
N LEU A 14 -21.53 -6.21 -14.74
CA LEU A 14 -21.10 -4.81 -14.66
C LEU A 14 -19.60 -4.61 -14.89
N LYS A 15 -18.78 -5.65 -14.76
CA LYS A 15 -17.35 -5.58 -15.03
C LYS A 15 -17.00 -5.68 -16.51
N LYS A 16 -17.94 -6.16 -17.34
CA LYS A 16 -17.76 -6.25 -18.79
C LYS A 16 -18.23 -4.98 -19.47
N ARG A 17 -17.43 -4.47 -20.39
CA ARG A 17 -17.78 -3.29 -21.17
C ARG A 17 -18.89 -3.59 -22.17
N VAL A 18 -19.87 -2.70 -22.22
CA VAL A 18 -20.96 -2.68 -23.18
C VAL A 18 -20.75 -1.55 -24.19
N PHE A 19 -21.35 -1.65 -25.39
CA PHE A 19 -21.17 -0.66 -26.44
C PHE A 19 -22.29 -0.71 -27.47
N ILE A 20 -22.43 0.38 -28.22
CA ILE A 20 -23.25 0.44 -29.43
C ILE A 20 -22.35 0.07 -30.63
N SER A 21 -22.75 -0.94 -31.39
CA SER A 21 -22.08 -1.31 -32.65
C SER A 21 -22.80 -0.67 -33.81
N ILE A 22 -22.12 0.24 -34.51
CA ILE A 22 -22.64 0.96 -35.67
C ILE A 22 -21.93 0.44 -36.92
N CYS A 23 -22.68 0.02 -37.93
CA CYS A 23 -22.14 -0.27 -39.24
C CYS A 23 -22.74 0.74 -40.22
N LEU A 24 -21.86 1.53 -40.88
CA LEU A 24 -22.25 2.55 -41.84
C LEU A 24 -21.37 2.38 -43.09
N ASN A 25 -22.02 2.25 -44.25
CA ASN A 25 -21.32 2.04 -45.53
C ASN A 25 -20.27 0.90 -45.46
N GLY A 26 -20.63 -0.24 -44.82
CA GLY A 26 -19.73 -1.40 -44.65
C GLY A 26 -18.67 -1.27 -43.57
N LYS A 27 -18.42 -0.08 -43.01
CA LYS A 27 -17.46 0.14 -41.93
C LYS A 27 -18.11 0.02 -40.55
N ARG A 28 -17.56 -0.87 -39.71
CA ARG A 28 -18.07 -1.09 -38.35
C ARG A 28 -17.26 -0.32 -37.33
N THR A 29 -17.97 0.44 -36.46
CA THR A 29 -17.40 1.17 -35.33
C THR A 29 -18.07 0.73 -34.03
N LYS A 30 -17.39 0.96 -32.89
CA LYS A 30 -17.89 0.67 -31.54
C LYS A 30 -17.90 1.98 -30.75
N GLU A 31 -19.07 2.34 -30.26
CA GLU A 31 -19.26 3.54 -29.44
C GLU A 31 -19.61 3.17 -28.01
N TYR A 32 -18.84 3.67 -27.06
CA TYR A 32 -18.96 3.34 -25.63
C TYR A 32 -19.70 4.42 -24.84
N THR A 33 -19.86 5.61 -25.44
CA THR A 33 -20.48 6.80 -24.85
C THR A 33 -21.25 7.57 -25.92
N GLY A 34 -22.09 8.53 -25.49
CA GLY A 34 -22.80 9.45 -26.39
C GLY A 34 -22.01 10.66 -26.85
N LEU A 35 -20.75 10.82 -26.45
CA LEU A 35 -19.98 12.04 -26.68
C LEU A 35 -19.86 12.46 -28.13
N LYS A 36 -19.75 11.50 -29.07
CA LYS A 36 -19.65 11.80 -30.52
C LYS A 36 -20.92 12.38 -31.13
N ILE A 37 -22.02 12.30 -30.43
CA ILE A 37 -23.32 12.88 -30.82
C ILE A 37 -23.76 13.97 -29.81
N GLY A 38 -22.82 14.48 -29.02
CA GLY A 38 -23.05 15.62 -28.10
C GLY A 38 -23.80 15.26 -26.80
N LEU A 39 -23.87 13.97 -26.43
CA LEU A 39 -24.58 13.52 -25.23
C LEU A 39 -23.63 12.99 -24.16
N ASP A 40 -23.75 13.46 -22.92
CA ASP A 40 -22.99 12.94 -21.77
C ASP A 40 -23.65 11.69 -21.17
N ILE A 41 -23.78 10.64 -21.99
CA ILE A 41 -24.32 9.33 -21.61
C ILE A 41 -23.17 8.32 -21.61
N LYS A 42 -22.92 7.68 -20.46
CA LYS A 42 -21.79 6.79 -20.22
C LYS A 42 -22.21 5.46 -19.59
N PRO A 43 -22.79 4.51 -20.36
CA PRO A 43 -23.38 3.27 -19.81
C PRO A 43 -22.43 2.42 -18.96
N ASN A 44 -21.13 2.45 -19.26
CA ASN A 44 -20.13 1.68 -18.52
C ASN A 44 -19.81 2.26 -17.13
N TYR A 45 -20.41 3.37 -16.74
CA TYR A 45 -20.31 3.99 -15.41
C TYR A 45 -21.58 3.83 -14.57
N ALA A 46 -22.63 3.18 -15.13
CA ALA A 46 -23.85 2.91 -14.40
C ALA A 46 -23.62 1.97 -13.21
N THR A 47 -24.36 2.19 -12.14
CA THR A 47 -24.23 1.44 -10.88
C THR A 47 -25.08 0.16 -10.86
N SER A 48 -26.02 0.02 -11.79
CA SER A 48 -26.86 -1.16 -11.96
C SER A 48 -27.01 -1.56 -13.43
N VAL A 49 -27.33 -2.85 -13.66
CA VAL A 49 -27.59 -3.37 -15.01
C VAL A 49 -28.80 -2.66 -15.63
N TYR A 50 -29.84 -2.41 -14.84
CA TYR A 50 -31.04 -1.69 -15.28
C TYR A 50 -30.75 -0.29 -15.79
N GLU A 51 -29.99 0.49 -15.02
CA GLU A 51 -29.57 1.85 -15.41
C GLU A 51 -28.72 1.83 -16.67
N ARG A 52 -27.77 0.89 -16.74
CA ARG A 52 -26.89 0.70 -17.90
C ARG A 52 -27.67 0.37 -19.17
N ASP A 53 -28.65 -0.52 -19.09
CA ASP A 53 -29.45 -0.90 -20.23
C ASP A 53 -30.38 0.24 -20.70
N LYS A 54 -30.90 1.02 -19.76
CA LYS A 54 -31.67 2.24 -20.08
C LYS A 54 -30.81 3.25 -20.84
N GLN A 55 -29.60 3.49 -20.38
CA GLN A 55 -28.64 4.38 -21.05
C GLN A 55 -28.25 3.87 -22.45
N LEU A 56 -28.08 2.56 -22.63
CA LEU A 56 -27.79 1.96 -23.93
C LEU A 56 -28.98 2.11 -24.92
N GLN A 57 -30.22 1.96 -24.45
CA GLN A 57 -31.39 2.18 -25.29
C GLN A 57 -31.51 3.64 -25.77
N VAL A 58 -31.24 4.59 -24.86
CA VAL A 58 -31.20 6.02 -25.25
C VAL A 58 -30.12 6.25 -26.27
N LEU A 59 -28.90 5.71 -26.06
CA LEU A 59 -27.81 5.87 -27.02
C LEU A 59 -28.10 5.24 -28.38
N GLU A 60 -28.73 4.06 -28.42
CA GLU A 60 -29.10 3.43 -29.68
C GLU A 60 -30.04 4.33 -30.47
N TYR A 61 -31.08 4.87 -29.82
CA TYR A 61 -32.04 5.77 -30.43
C TYR A 61 -31.35 7.05 -30.94
N GLU A 62 -30.55 7.71 -30.12
CA GLU A 62 -29.90 8.95 -30.47
C GLU A 62 -28.83 8.78 -31.58
N PHE A 63 -28.10 7.66 -31.60
CA PHE A 63 -27.19 7.34 -32.71
C PHE A 63 -27.96 7.10 -34.03
N ARG A 64 -29.09 6.44 -34.03
CA ARG A 64 -29.93 6.29 -35.23
C ARG A 64 -30.37 7.67 -35.73
N LYS A 65 -30.92 8.49 -34.86
CA LYS A 65 -31.33 9.86 -35.18
C LYS A 65 -30.16 10.69 -35.72
N ALA A 66 -28.97 10.63 -35.10
CA ALA A 66 -27.78 11.34 -35.55
C ALA A 66 -27.33 10.90 -36.96
N ILE A 67 -27.45 9.61 -37.30
CA ILE A 67 -27.13 9.09 -38.63
C ILE A 67 -28.16 9.58 -39.64
N ASP A 68 -29.44 9.53 -39.31
CA ASP A 68 -30.53 9.92 -40.20
C ASP A 68 -30.49 11.41 -40.57
N ILE A 69 -30.06 12.29 -39.66
CA ILE A 69 -29.88 13.73 -39.90
C ILE A 69 -28.49 14.10 -40.39
N GLY A 70 -27.61 13.11 -40.66
CA GLY A 70 -26.23 13.34 -41.17
C GLY A 70 -25.22 13.84 -40.15
N ASN A 71 -25.53 13.82 -38.87
CA ASN A 71 -24.65 14.26 -37.79
C ASN A 71 -23.71 13.17 -37.23
N TYR A 72 -23.71 11.96 -37.84
CA TYR A 72 -22.82 10.87 -37.50
C TYR A 72 -22.41 10.08 -38.77
N PRO A 73 -21.12 9.77 -38.99
CA PRO A 73 -19.95 10.21 -38.20
C PRO A 73 -19.76 11.72 -38.29
N PRO A 74 -19.24 12.37 -37.24
CA PRO A 74 -18.98 13.79 -37.29
C PRO A 74 -18.04 14.08 -38.48
N THR A 75 -18.48 14.89 -39.40
CA THR A 75 -17.66 15.39 -40.54
C THR A 75 -16.50 16.21 -39.95
N SER A 76 -15.30 16.03 -40.49
CA SER A 76 -14.05 16.66 -40.03
C SER A 76 -14.01 18.19 -40.07
N GLU A 77 -15.13 18.88 -40.30
CA GLU A 77 -15.24 20.33 -40.42
C GLU A 77 -16.26 20.98 -39.47
N ILE A 78 -16.88 20.23 -38.57
CA ILE A 78 -17.58 20.88 -37.46
C ILE A 78 -16.55 21.01 -36.34
N ASN A 79 -15.77 22.08 -36.38
CA ASN A 79 -15.17 22.72 -35.23
C ASN A 79 -16.30 23.10 -34.24
N HIS A 80 -16.91 22.13 -33.57
CA HIS A 80 -17.34 22.38 -32.22
C HIS A 80 -16.07 22.57 -31.40
N THR A 81 -15.59 23.79 -31.39
CA THR A 81 -14.82 24.33 -30.30
C THR A 81 -15.72 24.38 -29.03
N PHE A 82 -16.20 23.23 -28.55
CA PHE A 82 -15.98 22.94 -27.15
C PHE A 82 -14.47 22.73 -27.11
N VAL A 83 -13.73 23.75 -26.85
CA VAL A 83 -12.50 23.71 -26.13
C VAL A 83 -12.97 23.10 -24.80
N GLU A 84 -12.98 21.75 -24.67
CA GLU A 84 -12.70 21.13 -23.38
C GLU A 84 -11.37 21.80 -23.05
N GLU A 85 -11.41 22.80 -22.15
CA GLU A 85 -10.19 23.35 -21.60
C GLU A 85 -9.41 22.15 -21.15
N GLU A 86 -8.38 21.78 -21.95
CA GLU A 86 -7.55 20.63 -21.61
C GLU A 86 -7.11 20.85 -20.16
N VAL A 87 -7.49 19.93 -19.29
CA VAL A 87 -7.23 20.11 -17.86
C VAL A 87 -5.75 20.39 -17.64
N SER A 88 -5.45 21.47 -16.95
CA SER A 88 -4.07 21.84 -16.66
C SER A 88 -3.43 20.82 -15.72
N ILE A 89 -2.10 20.67 -15.80
CA ILE A 89 -1.31 19.80 -14.93
C ILE A 89 -1.64 20.07 -13.46
N ARG A 90 -1.69 21.34 -13.05
CA ARG A 90 -2.05 21.78 -11.70
C ARG A 90 -3.40 21.22 -11.26
N LYS A 91 -4.44 21.48 -12.03
CA LYS A 91 -5.82 21.06 -11.73
C LYS A 91 -5.95 19.55 -11.70
N ALA A 92 -5.33 18.84 -12.64
CA ALA A 92 -5.37 17.39 -12.73
C ALA A 92 -4.74 16.71 -11.49
N PHE A 93 -3.54 17.11 -11.12
CA PHE A 93 -2.83 16.55 -9.97
C PHE A 93 -3.49 16.92 -8.65
N GLN A 94 -3.96 18.17 -8.48
CA GLN A 94 -4.66 18.58 -7.28
C GLN A 94 -5.98 17.82 -7.08
N SER A 95 -6.76 17.64 -8.14
CA SER A 95 -8.02 16.88 -8.10
C SER A 95 -7.77 15.40 -7.76
N ALA A 96 -6.74 14.79 -8.35
CA ALA A 96 -6.35 13.41 -8.06
C ALA A 96 -5.92 13.23 -6.61
N LEU A 97 -5.11 14.14 -6.08
CA LEU A 97 -4.70 14.13 -4.68
C LEU A 97 -5.91 14.30 -3.75
N ASN A 98 -6.77 15.29 -3.97
CA ASN A 98 -7.94 15.56 -3.14
C ASN A 98 -8.83 14.32 -3.03
N GLN A 99 -9.13 13.65 -4.15
CA GLN A 99 -9.93 12.42 -4.13
C GLN A 99 -9.26 11.27 -3.38
N LYS A 100 -7.92 11.16 -3.45
CA LYS A 100 -7.19 10.18 -2.65
C LYS A 100 -7.19 10.51 -1.16
N LEU A 101 -7.16 11.79 -0.80
CA LEU A 101 -7.21 12.21 0.61
C LEU A 101 -8.58 11.98 1.27
N ILE A 102 -9.68 12.09 0.51
CA ILE A 102 -11.04 11.80 1.01
C ILE A 102 -11.27 10.29 1.15
N SER A 103 -10.61 9.45 0.34
CA SER A 103 -10.82 8.01 0.37
C SER A 103 -10.32 7.36 1.68
N ASN A 104 -10.86 6.17 2.02
CA ASN A 104 -10.48 5.43 3.23
C ASN A 104 -9.08 4.79 3.09
N LEU A 105 -8.04 5.62 3.09
CA LEU A 105 -6.64 5.23 3.06
C LEU A 105 -5.95 5.52 4.40
N ASN A 106 -4.93 4.73 4.71
CA ASN A 106 -4.09 4.97 5.88
C ASN A 106 -3.45 6.36 5.84
N ILE A 107 -3.41 7.05 6.99
CA ILE A 107 -2.89 8.42 7.14
C ILE A 107 -1.46 8.55 6.57
N ARG A 108 -0.58 7.59 6.86
CA ARG A 108 0.81 7.60 6.35
C ARG A 108 0.86 7.50 4.83
N TYR A 109 -0.03 6.71 4.23
CA TYR A 109 -0.10 6.61 2.78
C TYR A 109 -0.61 7.92 2.15
N LYS A 110 -1.61 8.57 2.75
CA LYS A 110 -2.05 9.92 2.36
C LYS A 110 -0.90 10.92 2.42
N GLN A 111 -0.13 10.93 3.50
CA GLN A 111 1.07 11.78 3.63
C GLN A 111 2.13 11.50 2.55
N ASN A 112 2.35 10.23 2.17
CA ASN A 112 3.28 9.90 1.11
C ASN A 112 2.80 10.43 -0.26
N LEU A 113 1.50 10.30 -0.56
CA LEU A 113 0.91 10.86 -1.77
C LEU A 113 1.01 12.38 -1.79
N THR A 114 0.74 13.06 -0.67
CA THR A 114 0.92 14.52 -0.56
C THR A 114 2.37 14.92 -0.80
N LYS A 115 3.34 14.22 -0.19
CA LYS A 115 4.77 14.51 -0.36
C LYS A 115 5.24 14.33 -1.81
N VAL A 116 4.82 13.25 -2.49
CA VAL A 116 5.21 13.03 -3.88
C VAL A 116 4.52 14.04 -4.81
N HIS A 117 3.26 14.38 -4.54
CA HIS A 117 2.55 15.44 -5.25
C HIS A 117 3.29 16.77 -5.14
N SER A 118 3.52 17.27 -3.91
CA SER A 118 4.19 18.56 -3.69
C SER A 118 5.59 18.60 -4.33
N ALA A 119 6.35 17.51 -4.20
CA ALA A 119 7.68 17.41 -4.80
C ALA A 119 7.62 17.43 -6.34
N PHE A 120 6.63 16.76 -6.95
CA PHE A 120 6.48 16.72 -8.40
C PHE A 120 6.03 18.09 -8.96
N ILE A 121 5.05 18.73 -8.33
CA ILE A 121 4.59 20.07 -8.68
C ILE A 121 5.74 21.08 -8.59
N SER A 122 6.50 21.06 -7.48
CA SER A 122 7.69 21.92 -7.33
C SER A 122 8.79 21.65 -8.38
N TYR A 123 8.94 20.38 -8.80
CA TYR A 123 9.91 20.00 -9.83
C TYR A 123 9.54 20.53 -11.22
N LEU A 124 8.26 20.53 -11.58
CA LEU A 124 7.79 21.00 -12.88
C LEU A 124 7.94 22.53 -13.05
N GLY A 125 7.93 23.28 -11.95
CA GLY A 125 7.98 24.76 -11.97
C GLY A 125 6.63 25.39 -12.30
N GLU A 126 6.38 26.58 -11.76
CA GLU A 126 5.10 27.29 -11.89
C GLU A 126 4.71 27.55 -13.35
N GLU A 127 5.69 27.82 -14.20
CA GLU A 127 5.51 28.14 -15.64
C GLU A 127 4.91 26.97 -16.44
N ASN A 128 5.08 25.73 -15.97
CA ASN A 128 4.60 24.54 -16.67
C ASN A 128 3.26 24.01 -16.15
N LEU A 129 2.83 24.45 -14.96
CA LEU A 129 1.68 23.87 -14.29
C LEU A 129 0.33 24.18 -14.94
N ASP A 130 0.24 25.29 -15.65
CA ASP A 130 -0.99 25.70 -16.33
C ASP A 130 -1.09 25.13 -17.76
N ASN A 131 -0.02 24.44 -18.22
CA ASN A 131 -0.06 23.70 -19.48
C ASN A 131 -1.03 22.49 -19.38
N PRO A 132 -1.63 22.08 -20.51
CA PRO A 132 -2.44 20.88 -20.59
C PRO A 132 -1.71 19.63 -20.06
N ILE A 133 -2.42 18.75 -19.36
CA ILE A 133 -1.85 17.49 -18.84
C ILE A 133 -1.31 16.58 -19.96
N SER A 134 -1.83 16.71 -21.17
CA SER A 134 -1.39 15.96 -22.36
C SER A 134 0.04 16.34 -22.79
N THR A 135 0.53 17.51 -22.41
CA THR A 135 1.89 17.99 -22.74
C THR A 135 2.97 17.34 -21.87
N LEU A 136 2.60 16.72 -20.73
CA LEU A 136 3.55 16.09 -19.80
C LEU A 136 4.26 14.90 -20.46
N LYS A 137 5.59 14.95 -20.51
CA LYS A 137 6.43 13.97 -21.21
C LYS A 137 6.95 12.90 -20.25
N VAL A 138 7.19 11.70 -20.79
CA VAL A 138 7.83 10.59 -20.07
C VAL A 138 9.17 10.99 -19.48
N GLN A 139 9.94 11.81 -20.23
CA GLN A 139 11.27 12.26 -19.80
C GLN A 139 11.23 13.12 -18.53
N GLU A 140 10.23 13.99 -18.39
CA GLU A 140 10.05 14.80 -17.17
C GLU A 140 9.75 13.94 -15.96
N VAL A 141 8.85 12.95 -16.12
CA VAL A 141 8.55 11.97 -15.06
C VAL A 141 9.79 11.15 -14.70
N GLN A 142 10.56 10.71 -15.69
CA GLN A 142 11.79 9.95 -15.46
C GLN A 142 12.85 10.78 -14.74
N ASN A 143 13.08 12.03 -15.17
CA ASN A 143 14.05 12.96 -14.58
C ASN A 143 13.67 13.29 -13.11
N PHE A 144 12.38 13.49 -12.83
CA PHE A 144 11.90 13.62 -11.45
C PHE A 144 12.23 12.39 -10.62
N LEU A 145 11.94 11.19 -11.11
CA LEU A 145 12.20 9.95 -10.40
C LEU A 145 13.71 9.72 -10.17
N ASN A 146 14.56 10.19 -11.06
CA ASN A 146 16.01 10.09 -10.93
C ASN A 146 16.59 10.90 -9.77
N GLN A 147 15.83 11.79 -9.15
CA GLN A 147 16.25 12.47 -7.92
C GLN A 147 16.24 11.52 -6.69
N PHE A 148 15.56 10.37 -6.75
CA PHE A 148 15.40 9.45 -5.63
C PHE A 148 16.34 8.24 -5.72
N GLN A 149 17.65 8.47 -5.85
CA GLN A 149 18.65 7.43 -6.13
C GLN A 149 19.26 6.76 -4.89
N SER A 150 18.88 7.17 -3.67
CA SER A 150 19.48 6.63 -2.43
C SER A 150 19.28 5.12 -2.27
N SER A 151 18.20 4.56 -2.81
CA SER A 151 17.99 3.12 -2.97
C SER A 151 16.96 2.81 -4.05
N ASN A 152 17.07 1.61 -4.66
CA ASN A 152 16.07 1.14 -5.62
C ASN A 152 14.68 1.01 -4.99
N THR A 153 14.59 0.68 -3.70
CA THR A 153 13.31 0.63 -2.96
C THR A 153 12.69 2.02 -2.89
N TYR A 154 13.47 3.04 -2.52
CA TYR A 154 12.98 4.41 -2.40
C TYR A 154 12.54 4.99 -3.76
N TYR A 155 13.32 4.74 -4.81
CA TYR A 155 12.93 5.07 -6.19
C TYR A 155 11.60 4.41 -6.57
N MET A 156 11.46 3.10 -6.33
CA MET A 156 10.24 2.37 -6.69
C MET A 156 9.03 2.76 -5.86
N ASP A 157 9.21 3.18 -4.60
CA ASP A 157 8.14 3.74 -3.77
C ASP A 157 7.63 5.06 -4.36
N LYS A 158 8.53 5.97 -4.76
CA LYS A 158 8.15 7.23 -5.41
C LYS A 158 7.47 7.02 -6.75
N ARG A 159 8.02 6.08 -7.55
CA ARG A 159 7.42 5.69 -8.82
C ARG A 159 6.00 5.13 -8.66
N ARG A 160 5.77 4.28 -7.65
CA ARG A 160 4.44 3.75 -7.32
C ARG A 160 3.50 4.87 -6.90
N ASP A 161 3.91 5.74 -5.98
CA ASP A 161 3.07 6.79 -5.42
C ASP A 161 2.68 7.83 -6.48
N LEU A 162 3.61 8.22 -7.36
CA LEU A 162 3.31 9.07 -8.53
C LEU A 162 2.39 8.37 -9.52
N GLY A 163 2.62 7.07 -9.76
CA GLY A 163 1.77 6.24 -10.63
C GLY A 163 0.32 6.14 -10.16
N VAL A 164 0.09 6.17 -8.84
CA VAL A 164 -1.28 6.21 -8.27
C VAL A 164 -1.98 7.52 -8.58
N LEU A 165 -1.29 8.65 -8.55
CA LEU A 165 -1.86 9.96 -8.94
C LEU A 165 -2.15 10.00 -10.44
N LEU A 166 -1.21 9.60 -11.30
CA LEU A 166 -1.41 9.55 -12.75
C LEU A 166 -2.55 8.61 -13.16
N SER A 167 -2.64 7.44 -12.52
CA SER A 167 -3.77 6.53 -12.74
C SER A 167 -5.11 7.14 -12.31
N LYS A 168 -5.11 7.93 -11.22
CA LYS A 168 -6.32 8.62 -10.78
C LYS A 168 -6.70 9.76 -11.74
N ILE A 169 -5.74 10.49 -12.28
CA ILE A 169 -5.97 11.51 -13.33
C ILE A 169 -6.62 10.87 -14.55
N ASN A 170 -6.07 9.74 -15.03
CA ASN A 170 -6.68 9.02 -16.15
C ASN A 170 -8.15 8.68 -15.91
N ASN A 171 -8.47 8.22 -14.68
CA ASN A 171 -9.85 7.87 -14.35
C ASN A 171 -10.77 9.07 -14.17
N LEU A 172 -10.25 10.25 -13.76
CA LEU A 172 -11.04 11.46 -13.55
C LEU A 172 -11.42 12.15 -14.85
N TYR A 173 -10.51 12.12 -15.82
CA TYR A 173 -10.61 12.90 -17.06
C TYR A 173 -10.71 12.01 -18.31
N ASP A 174 -10.95 10.70 -18.13
CA ASP A 174 -11.03 9.67 -19.19
C ASP A 174 -9.82 9.68 -20.14
N LEU A 175 -8.64 9.94 -19.57
CA LEU A 175 -7.38 10.01 -20.32
C LEU A 175 -6.71 8.64 -20.40
N ASN A 176 -5.81 8.46 -21.37
CA ASN A 176 -4.98 7.26 -21.50
C ASN A 176 -3.48 7.60 -21.44
N ILE A 177 -3.08 8.32 -20.40
CA ILE A 177 -1.70 8.76 -20.18
C ILE A 177 -0.90 7.64 -19.52
N ASN A 178 -0.01 7.00 -20.27
CA ASN A 178 0.78 5.84 -19.79
C ASN A 178 2.21 6.21 -19.41
N LEU A 179 2.46 7.42 -18.89
CA LEU A 179 3.80 7.94 -18.61
C LEU A 179 4.57 7.02 -17.66
N ILE A 180 3.97 6.66 -16.50
CA ILE A 180 4.65 5.89 -15.47
C ILE A 180 5.05 4.47 -15.95
N LYS A 181 4.27 3.86 -16.84
CA LYS A 181 4.60 2.53 -17.37
C LYS A 181 5.87 2.55 -18.23
N LYS A 182 6.13 3.67 -18.88
CA LYS A 182 7.30 3.88 -19.76
C LYS A 182 8.57 4.29 -19.00
N THR A 183 8.48 4.62 -17.69
CA THR A 183 9.67 4.92 -16.87
C THR A 183 10.42 3.65 -16.47
N GLU A 184 11.69 3.82 -16.12
CA GLU A 184 12.58 2.74 -15.67
C GLU A 184 12.00 1.98 -14.47
N ARG A 185 12.18 0.67 -14.46
CA ARG A 185 11.90 -0.20 -13.31
C ARG A 185 13.20 -0.69 -12.70
N ARG A 186 13.40 -0.43 -11.42
CA ARG A 186 14.58 -0.86 -10.66
C ARG A 186 14.22 -2.03 -9.76
N LYS A 187 15.05 -3.06 -9.74
CA LYS A 187 14.87 -4.19 -8.81
C LYS A 187 15.49 -3.84 -7.46
N PRO A 188 14.69 -3.78 -6.37
CA PRO A 188 15.25 -3.67 -5.03
C PRO A 188 16.14 -4.88 -4.74
N LYS A 189 17.32 -4.63 -4.16
CA LYS A 189 18.17 -5.71 -3.64
C LYS A 189 17.66 -6.09 -2.25
N SER A 190 17.38 -7.36 -2.04
CA SER A 190 17.07 -7.88 -0.71
C SER A 190 18.34 -7.90 0.13
N VAL A 191 18.28 -7.32 1.31
CA VAL A 191 19.34 -7.39 2.32
C VAL A 191 18.87 -8.35 3.40
N LEU A 192 19.74 -9.28 3.80
CA LEU A 192 19.46 -10.19 4.91
C LEU A 192 19.26 -9.40 6.20
N HIS A 193 18.16 -9.66 6.87
CA HIS A 193 17.91 -9.08 8.17
C HIS A 193 18.82 -9.75 9.21
N GLN A 194 19.52 -8.93 9.99
CA GLN A 194 20.38 -9.43 11.05
C GLN A 194 19.54 -9.84 12.28
N THR A 195 19.94 -10.96 12.89
CA THR A 195 19.34 -11.49 14.10
C THR A 195 20.34 -11.47 15.25
N TYR A 196 19.86 -11.78 16.44
CA TYR A 196 20.71 -11.96 17.63
C TYR A 196 21.01 -13.44 17.82
N ASP A 197 22.22 -13.76 18.28
CA ASP A 197 22.46 -15.04 18.90
C ASP A 197 21.87 -15.09 20.32
N GLU A 198 21.85 -16.28 20.92
CA GLU A 198 21.20 -16.51 22.21
C GLU A 198 21.89 -15.72 23.35
N LYS A 199 23.21 -15.64 23.37
CA LYS A 199 23.97 -14.87 24.38
C LYS A 199 23.76 -13.37 24.19
N GLN A 200 23.85 -12.91 22.95
CA GLN A 200 23.71 -11.50 22.60
C GLN A 200 22.34 -10.95 22.99
N ILE A 201 21.25 -11.71 22.78
CA ILE A 201 19.90 -11.22 23.10
C ILE A 201 19.76 -10.94 24.61
N HIS A 202 20.32 -11.81 25.46
CA HIS A 202 20.33 -11.62 26.92
C HIS A 202 21.15 -10.39 27.33
N LEU A 203 22.32 -10.20 26.74
CA LEU A 203 23.19 -9.05 27.04
C LEU A 203 22.51 -7.72 26.63
N VAL A 204 21.94 -7.66 25.44
CA VAL A 204 21.22 -6.47 24.95
C VAL A 204 19.99 -6.16 25.79
N LEU A 205 19.18 -7.17 26.15
CA LEU A 205 18.01 -6.98 27.01
C LEU A 205 18.40 -6.51 28.41
N ASN A 206 19.44 -7.09 29.01
CA ASN A 206 19.94 -6.68 30.32
C ASN A 206 20.48 -5.25 30.33
N TYR A 207 21.20 -4.84 29.28
CA TYR A 207 21.61 -3.46 29.09
C TYR A 207 20.40 -2.54 29.01
N LEU A 208 19.43 -2.84 28.13
CA LEU A 208 18.25 -1.99 27.92
C LEU A 208 17.38 -1.88 29.18
N LYS A 209 17.28 -2.95 29.98
CA LYS A 209 16.53 -2.96 31.24
C LYS A 209 17.04 -1.86 32.20
N LYS A 210 18.35 -1.61 32.22
CA LYS A 210 18.98 -0.58 33.07
C LYS A 210 18.98 0.79 32.39
N ALA A 211 19.18 0.84 31.06
CA ALA A 211 19.40 2.09 30.34
C ALA A 211 18.10 2.77 29.88
N HIS A 212 17.05 2.02 29.56
CA HIS A 212 15.79 2.57 29.02
C HIS A 212 14.63 1.57 29.13
N GLU A 213 13.92 1.58 30.24
CA GLU A 213 12.88 0.61 30.58
C GLU A 213 11.80 0.46 29.48
N ASN A 214 11.24 1.55 28.95
CA ASN A 214 10.21 1.47 27.90
C ASN A 214 10.74 0.77 26.63
N LEU A 215 12.00 1.01 26.27
CA LEU A 215 12.62 0.34 25.13
C LEU A 215 12.88 -1.14 25.41
N TYR A 216 13.32 -1.49 26.62
CA TYR A 216 13.43 -2.86 27.08
C TYR A 216 12.11 -3.60 26.94
N LEU A 217 11.00 -3.06 27.48
CA LEU A 217 9.69 -3.68 27.38
C LEU A 217 9.21 -3.81 25.93
N CYS A 218 9.52 -2.81 25.08
CA CYS A 218 9.20 -2.88 23.66
C CYS A 218 9.94 -4.02 22.96
N CYS A 219 11.25 -4.18 23.22
CA CYS A 219 12.06 -5.25 22.66
C CYS A 219 11.60 -6.61 23.19
N LEU A 220 11.29 -6.71 24.48
CA LEU A 220 10.82 -7.94 25.12
C LEU A 220 9.47 -8.42 24.56
N LEU A 221 8.49 -7.50 24.39
CA LEU A 221 7.21 -7.79 23.77
C LEU A 221 7.36 -8.15 22.28
N SER A 222 8.31 -7.54 21.59
CA SER A 222 8.60 -7.87 20.19
C SER A 222 9.22 -9.26 20.05
N TYR A 223 10.05 -9.67 20.98
CA TYR A 223 10.64 -11.01 21.05
C TYR A 223 9.64 -12.06 21.51
N GLY A 224 9.02 -11.88 22.68
CA GLY A 224 8.20 -12.91 23.32
C GLY A 224 6.80 -13.04 22.73
N CYS A 225 6.20 -11.92 22.30
CA CYS A 225 4.83 -11.89 21.77
C CYS A 225 4.77 -11.61 20.26
N PHE A 226 5.89 -11.57 19.57
CA PHE A 226 5.95 -11.32 18.11
C PHE A 226 5.25 -10.04 17.69
N LEU A 227 5.15 -9.02 18.54
CA LEU A 227 4.50 -7.76 18.22
C LEU A 227 5.41 -6.82 17.41
N ARG A 228 4.81 -6.03 16.54
CA ARG A 228 5.53 -5.00 15.78
C ARG A 228 5.79 -3.78 16.66
N PRO A 229 7.08 -3.36 16.86
CA PRO A 229 7.45 -2.30 17.81
C PRO A 229 6.67 -1.00 17.64
N HIS A 230 6.65 -0.49 16.41
CA HIS A 230 6.16 0.86 16.11
C HIS A 230 4.64 0.96 15.94
N ILE A 231 3.96 -0.15 15.68
CA ILE A 231 2.52 -0.16 15.40
C ILE A 231 1.77 -0.83 16.55
N GLU A 232 2.11 -2.11 16.87
CA GLU A 232 1.36 -2.90 17.83
C GLU A 232 1.82 -2.63 19.27
N VAL A 233 3.13 -2.78 19.56
CA VAL A 233 3.66 -2.56 20.92
C VAL A 233 3.38 -1.15 21.41
N ARG A 234 3.69 -0.14 20.60
CA ARG A 234 3.52 1.27 20.97
C ARG A 234 2.09 1.63 21.37
N LYS A 235 1.10 0.95 20.81
CA LYS A 235 -0.31 1.22 21.02
C LYS A 235 -0.98 0.31 22.05
N LEU A 236 -0.24 -0.58 22.72
CA LEU A 236 -0.82 -1.48 23.73
C LEU A 236 -1.50 -0.69 24.83
N LYS A 237 -2.73 -1.09 25.18
CA LYS A 237 -3.57 -0.53 26.23
C LYS A 237 -4.03 -1.64 27.19
N GLY A 238 -4.53 -1.25 28.37
CA GLY A 238 -5.03 -2.19 29.36
C GLY A 238 -6.04 -3.21 28.80
N ARG A 239 -6.96 -2.76 27.92
CA ARG A 239 -7.98 -3.62 27.30
C ARG A 239 -7.45 -4.75 26.44
N HIS A 240 -6.20 -4.67 25.99
CA HIS A 240 -5.62 -5.70 25.12
C HIS A 240 -5.15 -6.93 25.88
N PHE A 241 -4.88 -6.81 27.19
CA PHE A 241 -4.47 -7.92 28.02
C PHE A 241 -5.69 -8.71 28.48
N LYS A 242 -5.71 -10.00 28.17
CA LYS A 242 -6.83 -10.91 28.46
C LYS A 242 -6.35 -12.13 29.23
N ASN A 243 -7.33 -12.88 29.78
CA ASN A 243 -7.12 -14.16 30.44
C ASN A 243 -6.01 -14.07 31.51
N ASP A 244 -6.16 -13.14 32.46
CA ASP A 244 -5.17 -12.84 33.51
C ASP A 244 -3.76 -12.62 32.93
N PHE A 245 -3.65 -11.74 31.93
CA PHE A 245 -2.37 -11.38 31.27
C PHE A 245 -1.65 -12.57 30.65
N SER A 246 -2.38 -13.62 30.21
CA SER A 246 -1.79 -14.72 29.44
C SER A 246 -1.84 -14.47 27.92
N GLU A 247 -2.66 -13.52 27.47
CA GLU A 247 -2.86 -13.24 26.05
C GLU A 247 -2.95 -11.74 25.75
N ILE A 248 -2.53 -11.35 24.55
CA ILE A 248 -2.76 -10.05 23.96
C ILE A 248 -3.73 -10.20 22.79
N HIS A 249 -4.85 -9.49 22.84
CA HIS A 249 -5.86 -9.44 21.77
C HIS A 249 -5.80 -8.09 21.06
N LEU A 250 -5.61 -8.11 19.74
CA LEU A 250 -5.62 -6.93 18.88
C LEU A 250 -6.73 -7.07 17.84
N SER A 251 -7.52 -6.02 17.67
CA SER A 251 -8.51 -5.92 16.59
C SER A 251 -7.85 -5.72 15.22
N GLY A 252 -8.63 -5.85 14.14
CA GLY A 252 -8.13 -5.61 12.79
C GLY A 252 -7.60 -4.19 12.56
N GLU A 253 -8.17 -3.20 13.24
CA GLU A 253 -7.74 -1.80 13.12
C GLU A 253 -6.42 -1.50 13.83
N GLU A 254 -6.04 -2.34 14.79
CA GLU A 254 -4.88 -2.15 15.66
C GLU A 254 -3.61 -2.81 15.12
N ASN A 255 -3.72 -3.59 14.05
CA ASN A 255 -2.60 -4.25 13.42
C ASN A 255 -2.58 -4.08 11.89
N LYS A 256 -1.44 -4.37 11.27
CA LYS A 256 -1.22 -4.17 9.84
C LYS A 256 -2.01 -5.14 8.96
N SER A 257 -2.38 -6.30 9.47
CA SER A 257 -3.05 -7.36 8.67
C SER A 257 -4.54 -7.13 8.48
N GLY A 258 -5.15 -6.22 9.24
CA GLY A 258 -6.60 -5.97 9.22
C GLY A 258 -7.43 -7.11 9.81
N ARG A 259 -6.82 -8.10 10.48
CA ARG A 259 -7.49 -9.27 11.08
C ARG A 259 -7.34 -9.27 12.60
N VAL A 260 -8.29 -9.86 13.30
CA VAL A 260 -8.13 -10.12 14.74
C VAL A 260 -6.88 -10.98 14.96
N ARG A 261 -6.07 -10.61 15.95
CA ARG A 261 -4.86 -11.31 16.33
C ARG A 261 -4.84 -11.57 17.82
N VAL A 262 -4.67 -12.82 18.18
CA VAL A 262 -4.45 -13.27 19.55
C VAL A 262 -3.01 -13.79 19.65
N THR A 263 -2.28 -13.33 20.66
CA THR A 263 -0.87 -13.73 20.87
C THR A 263 -0.69 -14.13 22.35
N PRO A 264 -0.14 -15.31 22.64
CA PRO A 264 0.17 -15.70 24.00
C PRO A 264 1.28 -14.83 24.59
N ILE A 265 1.24 -14.63 25.90
CA ILE A 265 2.27 -13.90 26.66
C ILE A 265 3.11 -14.93 27.44
N PRO A 266 4.39 -15.14 27.10
CA PRO A 266 5.28 -16.01 27.88
C PRO A 266 5.47 -15.48 29.30
N LYS A 267 5.74 -16.42 30.25
CA LYS A 267 5.89 -16.11 31.68
C LYS A 267 6.87 -14.95 31.95
N TYR A 268 8.04 -14.95 31.33
CA TYR A 268 9.06 -13.90 31.52
C TYR A 268 8.62 -12.52 31.01
N VAL A 269 7.74 -12.48 29.98
CA VAL A 269 7.15 -11.21 29.50
C VAL A 269 6.08 -10.75 30.48
N LYS A 270 5.20 -11.68 30.93
CA LYS A 270 4.17 -11.37 31.93
C LYS A 270 4.80 -10.77 33.19
N GLU A 271 5.83 -11.41 33.74
CA GLU A 271 6.56 -10.91 34.92
C GLU A 271 7.12 -9.50 34.73
N ALA A 272 7.61 -9.18 33.53
CA ALA A 272 8.17 -7.85 33.25
C ALA A 272 7.12 -6.74 33.12
N ILE A 273 5.89 -7.08 32.70
CA ILE A 273 4.84 -6.06 32.41
C ILE A 273 3.77 -5.98 33.48
N ILE A 274 3.59 -7.03 34.31
CA ILE A 274 2.41 -7.22 35.16
C ILE A 274 2.17 -6.07 36.15
N GLU A 275 3.23 -5.62 36.81
CA GLU A 275 3.18 -4.49 37.76
C GLU A 275 2.61 -3.21 37.15
N ARG A 276 2.99 -2.95 35.89
CA ARG A 276 2.55 -1.79 35.13
C ARG A 276 1.17 -2.03 34.54
N ALA A 277 0.94 -3.20 33.94
CA ALA A 277 -0.29 -3.52 33.22
C ALA A 277 -1.53 -3.62 34.14
N ARG A 278 -1.38 -4.14 35.37
CA ARG A 278 -2.48 -4.24 36.36
C ARG A 278 -3.02 -2.89 36.82
N LYS A 279 -2.20 -1.84 36.77
CA LYS A 279 -2.58 -0.48 37.21
C LYS A 279 -3.34 0.29 36.13
N LEU A 280 -3.41 -0.25 34.89
CA LEU A 280 -4.01 0.46 33.75
C LEU A 280 -5.52 0.32 33.72
N LEU A 281 -6.20 1.43 33.49
CA LEU A 281 -7.58 1.42 33.01
C LEU A 281 -7.62 0.87 31.57
N PRO A 282 -8.78 0.36 31.09
CA PRO A 282 -8.87 -0.30 29.78
C PRO A 282 -8.33 0.52 28.60
N ASN A 283 -8.50 1.83 28.63
CA ASN A 283 -8.07 2.74 27.56
C ASN A 283 -6.69 3.36 27.75
N GLN A 284 -6.03 3.12 28.89
CA GLN A 284 -4.70 3.64 29.16
C GLN A 284 -3.62 2.81 28.46
N ASN A 285 -2.65 3.51 27.90
CA ASN A 285 -1.50 2.92 27.19
C ASN A 285 -0.46 2.37 28.17
N LEU A 286 0.13 1.23 27.83
CA LEU A 286 1.13 0.55 28.67
C LEU A 286 2.35 1.40 29.00
N PHE A 287 2.74 2.31 28.12
CA PHE A 287 3.99 3.08 28.27
C PHE A 287 3.79 4.46 28.84
N THR A 288 2.66 5.10 28.56
CA THR A 288 2.38 6.46 29.01
C THR A 288 1.50 6.50 30.27
N GLY A 289 0.74 5.44 30.55
CA GLY A 289 -0.28 5.43 31.60
C GLY A 289 -1.49 6.33 31.32
N THR A 290 -1.56 6.93 30.13
CA THR A 290 -2.64 7.81 29.68
C THR A 290 -3.39 7.19 28.49
N ALA A 291 -4.47 7.85 28.02
CA ALA A 291 -5.18 7.41 26.83
C ALA A 291 -4.33 7.51 25.53
N ASP A 292 -3.39 8.46 25.53
CA ASP A 292 -2.51 8.73 24.40
C ASP A 292 -1.30 7.81 24.39
N TYR A 293 -0.77 7.57 23.21
CA TYR A 293 0.46 6.81 23.02
C TYR A 293 1.58 7.70 22.47
N PHE A 294 2.82 7.32 22.68
CA PHE A 294 3.97 8.04 22.13
C PHE A 294 3.87 8.23 20.62
N ASN A 295 4.53 9.26 20.08
CA ASN A 295 4.62 9.48 18.63
C ASN A 295 5.28 8.27 17.92
N GLU A 296 5.05 8.15 16.60
CA GLU A 296 5.50 6.99 15.82
C GLU A 296 7.03 6.76 15.81
N ASN A 297 7.81 7.81 16.05
CA ASN A 297 9.26 7.76 16.04
C ASN A 297 9.89 7.51 17.42
N TYR A 298 9.10 7.42 18.48
CA TYR A 298 9.59 7.31 19.85
C TYR A 298 10.58 6.15 20.02
N PHE A 299 10.16 4.93 19.70
CA PHE A 299 11.03 3.75 19.84
C PHE A 299 12.20 3.76 18.84
N SER A 300 12.01 4.28 17.61
CA SER A 300 13.11 4.43 16.65
C SER A 300 14.18 5.37 17.17
N LYS A 301 13.79 6.53 17.73
CA LYS A 301 14.74 7.51 18.29
C LYS A 301 15.40 6.96 19.54
N ALA A 302 14.66 6.31 20.44
CA ALA A 302 15.20 5.66 21.62
C ALA A 302 16.21 4.57 21.22
N TRP A 303 15.86 3.72 20.27
CA TRP A 303 16.76 2.70 19.74
C TRP A 303 18.04 3.30 19.15
N SER A 304 17.95 4.31 18.28
CA SER A 304 19.13 4.92 17.65
C SER A 304 20.11 5.45 18.67
N ARG A 305 19.63 6.06 19.76
CA ARG A 305 20.48 6.56 20.84
C ARG A 305 21.17 5.43 21.60
N GLN A 306 20.44 4.36 21.96
CA GLN A 306 20.99 3.24 22.70
C GLN A 306 21.86 2.35 21.80
N ALA A 307 21.50 2.17 20.53
CA ALA A 307 22.26 1.37 19.57
C ALA A 307 23.69 1.92 19.38
N LYS A 308 23.87 3.25 19.34
CA LYS A 308 25.19 3.86 19.28
C LYS A 308 26.07 3.39 20.47
N LYS A 309 25.55 3.54 21.71
CA LYS A 309 26.24 3.12 22.93
C LYS A 309 26.49 1.61 22.96
N MET A 310 25.52 0.80 22.57
CA MET A 310 25.65 -0.66 22.54
C MET A 310 26.71 -1.13 21.54
N ARG A 311 26.87 -0.45 20.40
CA ARG A 311 27.97 -0.73 19.45
C ARG A 311 29.32 -0.39 20.02
N GLU A 312 29.44 0.77 20.66
CA GLU A 312 30.67 1.18 21.38
C GLU A 312 31.10 0.16 22.46
N LEU A 313 30.12 -0.50 23.10
CA LEU A 313 30.32 -1.56 24.09
C LEU A 313 30.46 -2.97 23.47
N GLY A 314 30.46 -3.11 22.17
CA GLY A 314 30.55 -4.41 21.50
C GLY A 314 29.30 -5.31 21.67
N LEU A 315 28.19 -4.78 22.17
CA LEU A 315 26.95 -5.53 22.41
C LEU A 315 26.08 -5.67 21.14
N LEU A 316 26.27 -4.81 20.15
CA LEU A 316 25.41 -4.72 18.98
C LEU A 316 26.24 -4.67 17.70
N SER A 317 25.93 -5.56 16.76
CA SER A 317 26.52 -5.55 15.42
C SER A 317 25.85 -4.53 14.50
N GLU A 318 26.47 -4.22 13.37
CA GLU A 318 25.85 -3.40 12.32
C GLU A 318 24.57 -4.08 11.79
N ASN A 319 23.62 -3.24 11.37
CA ASN A 319 22.33 -3.67 10.81
C ASN A 319 21.40 -4.45 11.75
N GLN A 320 21.78 -4.65 13.02
CA GLN A 320 20.88 -5.14 14.06
C GLN A 320 19.96 -3.99 14.53
N THR A 321 18.66 -4.24 14.56
CA THR A 321 17.62 -3.24 14.84
C THR A 321 16.66 -3.73 15.90
N ILE A 322 15.75 -2.86 16.34
CA ILE A 322 14.63 -3.25 17.21
C ILE A 322 13.76 -4.39 16.59
N TYR A 323 13.67 -4.48 15.28
CA TYR A 323 12.98 -5.58 14.58
C TYR A 323 13.73 -6.90 14.65
N SER A 324 15.05 -6.87 14.89
CA SER A 324 15.87 -8.08 15.02
C SER A 324 15.41 -8.98 16.18
N PHE A 325 14.80 -8.42 17.24
CA PHE A 325 14.19 -9.21 18.31
C PHE A 325 13.07 -10.12 17.76
N ARG A 326 12.16 -9.55 16.98
CA ARG A 326 11.07 -10.32 16.36
C ARG A 326 11.60 -11.30 15.30
N HIS A 327 12.65 -10.95 14.56
CA HIS A 327 13.29 -11.82 13.60
C HIS A 327 13.94 -13.02 14.28
N THR A 328 14.67 -12.81 15.36
CA THR A 328 15.30 -13.86 16.16
C THR A 328 14.25 -14.82 16.73
N ALA A 329 13.18 -14.30 17.33
CA ALA A 329 12.09 -15.12 17.84
C ALA A 329 11.46 -16.00 16.74
N ALA A 330 11.24 -15.43 15.56
CA ALA A 330 10.65 -16.16 14.43
C ALA A 330 11.55 -17.32 13.96
N ILE A 331 12.86 -17.08 13.85
CA ILE A 331 13.83 -18.13 13.49
C ILE A 331 13.85 -19.22 14.55
N ASN A 332 13.88 -18.85 15.85
CA ASN A 332 13.95 -19.81 16.95
C ASN A 332 12.70 -20.71 16.99
N VAL A 333 11.50 -20.12 16.80
CA VAL A 333 10.28 -20.92 16.71
C VAL A 333 10.30 -21.83 15.50
N TYR A 334 10.65 -21.32 14.34
CA TYR A 334 10.70 -22.13 13.12
C TYR A 334 11.72 -23.25 13.21
N LYS A 335 12.92 -23.00 13.72
CA LYS A 335 13.94 -24.05 13.94
C LYS A 335 13.45 -25.13 14.88
N LYS A 336 12.69 -24.76 15.93
CA LYS A 336 12.14 -25.70 16.92
C LYS A 336 10.96 -26.50 16.40
N THR A 337 10.05 -25.89 15.68
CA THR A 337 8.77 -26.51 15.29
C THR A 337 8.76 -27.03 13.86
N LYS A 338 9.55 -26.41 12.96
CA LYS A 338 9.50 -26.59 11.50
C LYS A 338 8.11 -26.34 10.89
N ASP A 339 7.21 -25.77 11.67
CA ASP A 339 5.81 -25.51 11.30
C ASP A 339 5.60 -24.07 10.87
N LEU A 340 5.30 -23.88 9.58
CA LEU A 340 5.02 -22.59 8.99
C LEU A 340 3.67 -22.02 9.43
N HIS A 341 2.70 -22.89 9.78
CA HIS A 341 1.37 -22.46 10.18
C HIS A 341 1.40 -21.85 11.58
N ILE A 342 2.08 -22.51 12.53
CA ILE A 342 2.33 -21.94 13.86
C ILE A 342 3.04 -20.59 13.73
N LEU A 343 4.08 -20.51 12.91
CA LEU A 343 4.83 -19.27 12.71
C LEU A 343 3.96 -18.17 12.08
N GLN A 344 3.12 -18.52 11.10
CA GLN A 344 2.16 -17.60 10.48
C GLN A 344 1.23 -16.98 11.51
N GLN A 345 0.65 -17.82 12.39
CA GLN A 345 -0.25 -17.38 13.46
C GLN A 345 0.46 -16.43 14.44
N LEU A 346 1.64 -16.81 14.94
CA LEU A 346 2.43 -16.01 15.88
C LEU A 346 2.84 -14.66 15.26
N LEU A 347 3.22 -14.62 13.98
CA LEU A 347 3.57 -13.39 13.27
C LEU A 347 2.36 -12.56 12.88
N GLY A 348 1.15 -13.14 12.86
CA GLY A 348 -0.07 -12.48 12.39
C GLY A 348 0.02 -12.10 10.90
N HIS A 349 0.51 -13.04 10.07
CA HIS A 349 0.57 -12.87 8.62
C HIS A 349 -0.74 -13.31 7.96
N SER A 350 -1.14 -12.61 6.90
CA SER A 350 -2.41 -12.87 6.18
C SER A 350 -2.43 -14.21 5.46
N ASP A 351 -1.25 -14.67 4.98
CA ASP A 351 -1.10 -15.93 4.26
C ASP A 351 0.30 -16.54 4.45
N MET A 352 0.43 -17.81 4.04
CA MET A 352 1.66 -18.60 4.16
C MET A 352 2.79 -18.05 3.27
N ILE A 353 2.47 -17.47 2.12
CA ILE A 353 3.46 -16.92 1.19
C ILE A 353 4.21 -15.76 1.84
N VAL A 354 3.50 -14.93 2.62
CA VAL A 354 4.12 -13.83 3.39
C VAL A 354 5.11 -14.39 4.41
N THR A 355 4.76 -15.50 5.08
CA THR A 355 5.63 -16.15 6.07
C THR A 355 6.87 -16.78 5.41
N LEU A 356 6.71 -17.44 4.27
CA LEU A 356 7.82 -17.98 3.49
C LEU A 356 8.77 -16.87 3.00
N LYS A 357 8.24 -15.79 2.45
CA LYS A 357 9.05 -14.62 2.03
C LYS A 357 9.80 -14.01 3.21
N TYR A 358 9.15 -13.95 4.38
CA TYR A 358 9.76 -13.45 5.60
C TYR A 358 10.95 -14.32 6.02
N LEU A 359 10.81 -15.66 6.08
CA LEU A 359 11.90 -16.57 6.42
C LEU A 359 13.06 -16.50 5.42
N ARG A 360 12.76 -16.41 4.11
CA ARG A 360 13.80 -16.21 3.07
C ARG A 360 14.59 -14.91 3.31
N GLY A 361 13.90 -13.83 3.68
CA GLY A 361 14.55 -12.55 4.04
C GLY A 361 15.41 -12.63 5.30
N LEU A 362 15.23 -13.66 6.15
CA LEU A 362 16.05 -13.97 7.31
C LEU A 362 17.20 -14.95 7.01
N GLY A 363 17.35 -15.37 5.74
CA GLY A 363 18.39 -16.35 5.35
C GLY A 363 18.11 -17.77 5.85
N VAL A 364 16.88 -18.07 6.24
CA VAL A 364 16.53 -19.43 6.64
C VAL A 364 16.41 -20.29 5.39
N HIS A 365 17.45 -21.08 5.16
CA HIS A 365 17.49 -22.14 4.18
C HIS A 365 17.57 -23.47 4.95
N ASN A 366 16.75 -24.43 4.57
CA ASN A 366 16.74 -25.77 5.17
C ASN A 366 17.94 -26.59 4.61
N ALA A 367 19.15 -26.00 4.60
CA ALA A 367 20.33 -26.61 3.99
C ALA A 367 20.65 -27.97 4.57
N ASP A 368 20.50 -28.17 5.89
CA ASP A 368 20.78 -29.44 6.53
C ASP A 368 19.72 -30.50 6.19
N GLU A 369 18.44 -30.08 6.11
CA GLU A 369 17.35 -30.98 5.67
C GLU A 369 17.49 -31.32 4.19
N LEU A 370 17.92 -30.37 3.34
CA LEU A 370 18.17 -30.60 1.93
C LEU A 370 19.32 -31.59 1.72
N LYS A 371 20.37 -31.57 2.56
CA LYS A 371 21.48 -32.55 2.50
C LYS A 371 20.98 -33.98 2.72
N HIS A 372 20.02 -34.17 3.66
CA HIS A 372 19.49 -35.51 3.98
C HIS A 372 18.55 -36.10 2.90
N VAL A 373 18.09 -35.27 1.97
CA VAL A 373 17.22 -35.71 0.86
C VAL A 373 17.89 -35.63 -0.49
N MET A 374 19.20 -35.29 -0.53
CA MET A 374 19.98 -35.32 -1.78
C MET A 374 20.19 -36.77 -2.22
N PRO A 375 20.09 -37.07 -3.54
CA PRO A 375 20.38 -38.39 -4.04
C PRO A 375 21.84 -38.77 -3.73
N GLU A 376 22.01 -39.98 -3.21
CA GLU A 376 23.34 -40.59 -3.03
C GLU A 376 23.73 -41.30 -4.33
N LEU A 377 25.04 -41.25 -4.71
CA LEU A 377 25.61 -41.96 -5.85
C LEU A 377 26.29 -43.27 -5.39
#